data_2ff75df698dbf9d2bd9d91dd300998c5
#
_entry.id   2ff75df698dbf9d2bd9d91dd300998c5
#
_cell.length_a   1.000
_cell.length_b   1.000
_cell.length_c   1.000
_cell.angle_alpha   90.00
_cell.angle_beta   90.00
_cell.angle_gamma   90.00
#
_symmetry.space_group_name_H-M   'P 1'
#
loop_
_entity.id
_entity.type
_entity.pdbx_description
1 polymer ?
#
loop_
_entity_poly.entity_id
_entity_poly.type
_entity_poly.pdbx_seq_one_letter_code
_entity_poly.pdbx_strand_id
1 'polypeptide(L)'
;MIQVEKAHEPAVATEVAYLPAVAAFKKDYDDEMRVSVVRGDAMTYFRVADHKDRDTHEFFLEFDGKRVTDSNQTLEQLMGRDRRHARFNLIEQITPGDA
;
A
#
# COMPACT_ATOMS: atom_id res chain seq x y z
N MET A 1 11.77 1.52 34.94
CA MET A 1 11.75 1.63 34.40
C MET A 1 11.61 1.86 33.53
N ILE A 2 11.56 1.95 33.06
CA ILE A 2 11.36 2.29 32.22
C ILE A 2 11.19 2.05 31.28
N GLN A 3 10.82 2.03 30.45
CA GLN A 3 10.59 1.90 29.47
C GLN A 3 10.79 2.22 28.49
N VAL A 4 10.81 2.00 27.85
CA VAL A 4 10.99 2.31 27.00
C VAL A 4 10.55 2.33 26.05
N GLU A 5 10.18 2.52 25.52
CA GLU A 5 9.76 2.71 24.68
C GLU A 5 9.96 2.75 23.60
N LYS A 6 9.69 2.28 23.03
CA LYS A 6 9.72 2.38 21.92
C LYS A 6 9.25 3.36 21.45
N ALA A 7 9.24 3.77 21.92
CA ALA A 7 8.75 4.74 21.67
C ALA A 7 8.86 5.44 20.58
N HIS A 8 9.04 5.40 19.94
CA HIS A 8 9.06 6.16 18.99
C HIS A 8 9.15 5.59 17.81
N GLU A 9 8.68 4.55 17.64
CA GLU A 9 8.56 4.23 16.40
C GLU A 9 7.63 5.06 15.78
N PRO A 10 7.94 5.81 14.76
CA PRO A 10 7.07 6.74 14.12
C PRO A 10 5.98 5.99 13.42
N ALA A 11 4.76 6.29 13.74
CA ALA A 11 3.63 5.72 13.07
C ALA A 11 3.33 6.56 11.83
N VAL A 12 3.05 5.88 10.73
CA VAL A 12 2.68 6.51 9.48
C VAL A 12 1.20 6.24 9.26
N ALA A 13 0.40 7.29 9.30
CA ALA A 13 -1.03 7.16 9.03
C ALA A 13 -1.19 6.92 7.53
N THR A 14 -1.61 5.73 7.18
CA THR A 14 -1.63 5.28 5.80
C THR A 14 -3.06 5.13 5.31
N GLU A 15 -3.30 5.64 4.13
CA GLU A 15 -4.61 5.57 3.51
C GLU A 15 -4.46 5.02 2.10
N VAL A 16 -5.28 4.06 1.74
CA VAL A 16 -5.29 3.52 0.39
C VAL A 16 -6.68 3.68 -0.18
N ALA A 17 -6.80 4.42 -1.24
CA ALA A 17 -8.07 4.60 -1.93
C ALA A 17 -8.17 3.61 -3.08
N TYR A 18 -9.36 3.12 -3.31
CA TYR A 18 -9.62 2.22 -4.42
C TYR A 18 -10.90 2.74 -5.07
N LEU A 19 -10.80 3.17 -6.30
CA LEU A 19 -11.87 3.90 -6.95
C LEU A 19 -13.24 3.24 -6.85
N PRO A 20 -13.38 1.92 -7.07
CA PRO A 20 -14.71 1.31 -6.97
C PRO A 20 -15.27 1.25 -5.56
N ALA A 21 -14.47 1.48 -4.53
CA ALA A 21 -14.92 1.35 -3.15
C ALA A 21 -15.41 2.67 -2.61
N VAL A 22 -16.38 2.60 -1.69
CA VAL A 22 -16.95 3.80 -1.09
C VAL A 22 -15.98 4.42 -0.09
N ALA A 23 -15.27 3.59 0.66
CA ALA A 23 -14.41 4.06 1.73
C ALA A 23 -12.98 3.62 1.51
N ALA A 24 -12.04 4.45 1.93
CA ALA A 24 -10.63 4.10 1.83
C ALA A 24 -10.21 3.18 2.96
N PHE A 25 -9.19 2.39 2.70
CA PHE A 25 -8.54 1.59 3.73
C PHE A 25 -7.59 2.49 4.51
N LYS A 26 -7.65 2.44 5.83
CA LYS A 26 -6.80 3.27 6.68
C LYS A 26 -6.19 2.42 7.77
N LYS A 27 -4.90 2.61 7.96
CA LYS A 27 -4.18 1.89 9.02
C LYS A 27 -2.89 2.61 9.32
N ASP A 28 -2.47 2.59 10.58
CA ASP A 28 -1.17 3.12 10.95
C ASP A 28 -0.14 2.02 10.84
N TYR A 29 1.00 2.34 10.25
CA TYR A 29 2.11 1.41 10.10
C TYR A 29 3.38 2.02 10.66
N ASP A 30 4.27 1.17 11.10
CA ASP A 30 5.64 1.56 11.38
C ASP A 30 6.30 1.99 10.07
N ASP A 31 7.16 2.99 10.11
CA ASP A 31 7.79 3.48 8.88
C ASP A 31 8.77 2.49 8.27
N GLU A 32 9.13 1.43 9.00
CA GLU A 32 9.94 0.37 8.44
C GLU A 32 9.11 -0.73 7.78
N MET A 33 7.81 -0.57 7.78
CA MET A 33 6.94 -1.55 7.13
C MET A 33 7.14 -1.51 5.62
N ARG A 34 7.16 -2.68 5.00
CA ARG A 34 7.33 -2.76 3.56
C ARG A 34 6.05 -2.41 2.84
N VAL A 35 6.20 -1.77 1.70
CA VAL A 35 5.05 -1.37 0.89
C VAL A 35 4.23 -2.58 0.46
N SER A 36 4.88 -3.74 0.27
CA SER A 36 4.16 -4.95 -0.11
C SER A 36 3.13 -5.37 0.93
N VAL A 37 3.40 -5.10 2.22
CA VAL A 37 2.45 -5.43 3.28
C VAL A 37 1.25 -4.49 3.21
N VAL A 38 1.51 -3.21 2.96
CA VAL A 38 0.42 -2.24 2.81
C VAL A 38 -0.50 -2.65 1.65
N ARG A 39 0.10 -3.04 0.53
CA ARG A 39 -0.67 -3.50 -0.62
C ARG A 39 -1.51 -4.71 -0.28
N GLY A 40 -0.92 -5.70 0.37
CA GLY A 40 -1.65 -6.92 0.73
C GLY A 40 -2.79 -6.66 1.68
N ASP A 41 -2.56 -5.80 2.69
CA ASP A 41 -3.60 -5.47 3.65
C ASP A 41 -4.75 -4.71 2.97
N ALA A 42 -4.42 -3.79 2.07
CA ALA A 42 -5.44 -3.05 1.34
C ALA A 42 -6.25 -3.97 0.44
N MET A 43 -5.58 -4.89 -0.24
CA MET A 43 -6.28 -5.83 -1.12
C MET A 43 -7.22 -6.72 -0.31
N THR A 44 -6.79 -7.13 0.87
CA THR A 44 -7.64 -7.92 1.75
C THR A 44 -8.87 -7.11 2.18
N TYR A 45 -8.65 -5.85 2.53
CA TYR A 45 -9.75 -4.98 2.95
C TYR A 45 -10.76 -4.79 1.82
N PHE A 46 -10.28 -4.57 0.61
CA PHE A 46 -11.17 -4.35 -0.54
C PHE A 46 -11.66 -5.66 -1.16
N ARG A 47 -11.17 -6.79 -0.68
CA ARG A 47 -11.56 -8.12 -1.15
C ARG A 47 -11.23 -8.32 -2.62
N VAL A 48 -10.04 -7.92 -3.00
CA VAL A 48 -9.54 -8.10 -4.36
C VAL A 48 -8.25 -8.89 -4.31
N ALA A 49 -7.90 -9.51 -5.42
CA ALA A 49 -6.68 -10.29 -5.53
C ALA A 49 -6.23 -10.29 -6.98
N ASP A 50 -4.92 -10.43 -7.17
CA ASP A 50 -4.40 -10.65 -8.50
C ASP A 50 -4.94 -11.98 -9.01
N HIS A 51 -5.31 -12.03 -10.28
CA HIS A 51 -5.79 -13.27 -10.84
C HIS A 51 -5.61 -13.29 -12.34
N LYS A 52 -5.69 -14.45 -12.93
CA LYS A 52 -5.55 -14.61 -14.34
C LYS A 52 -6.60 -15.60 -14.81
N ASP A 53 -7.51 -15.12 -15.64
CA ASP A 53 -8.46 -15.94 -16.33
C ASP A 53 -8.09 -15.89 -17.80
N ARG A 54 -8.89 -15.23 -18.60
CA ARG A 54 -8.51 -14.91 -19.97
C ARG A 54 -7.54 -13.75 -19.97
N ASP A 55 -7.80 -12.79 -19.11
CA ASP A 55 -6.96 -11.62 -18.96
C ASP A 55 -6.22 -11.71 -17.63
N THR A 56 -5.10 -11.04 -17.53
CA THR A 56 -4.36 -10.95 -16.29
C THR A 56 -4.78 -9.68 -15.56
N HIS A 57 -5.17 -9.84 -14.29
CA HIS A 57 -5.56 -8.73 -13.43
C HIS A 57 -4.53 -8.60 -12.33
N GLU A 58 -3.88 -7.46 -12.28
CA GLU A 58 -2.87 -7.19 -11.27
C GLU A 58 -3.17 -5.87 -10.60
N PHE A 59 -2.90 -5.82 -9.31
CA PHE A 59 -3.14 -4.60 -8.55
C PHE A 59 -1.80 -4.03 -8.12
N PHE A 60 -1.67 -2.71 -8.17
CA PHE A 60 -0.46 -2.06 -7.72
C PHE A 60 -0.82 -0.79 -6.98
N LEU A 61 0.13 -0.32 -6.19
CA LEU A 61 -0.06 0.94 -5.46
C LEU A 61 0.55 2.07 -6.26
N GLU A 62 -0.10 3.21 -6.20
CA GLU A 62 0.38 4.44 -6.79
C GLU A 62 0.58 5.43 -5.67
N PHE A 63 1.71 6.11 -5.65
CA PHE A 63 2.06 7.07 -4.63
C PHE A 63 2.53 8.35 -5.31
N ASP A 64 1.91 9.47 -4.96
CA ASP A 64 2.22 10.78 -5.56
C ASP A 64 2.12 10.73 -7.08
N GLY A 65 1.15 9.99 -7.58
CA GLY A 65 0.91 9.91 -9.02
C GLY A 65 1.82 8.96 -9.77
N LYS A 66 2.65 8.19 -9.06
CA LYS A 66 3.58 7.27 -9.71
C LYS A 66 3.38 5.88 -9.18
N ARG A 67 3.50 4.91 -10.07
CA ARG A 67 3.42 3.52 -9.69
C ARG A 67 4.59 3.15 -8.78
N VAL A 68 4.31 2.48 -7.68
CA VAL A 68 5.34 1.97 -6.81
C VAL A 68 5.85 0.67 -7.43
N THR A 69 7.08 0.70 -7.94
CA THR A 69 7.63 -0.45 -8.65
C THR A 69 8.42 -1.37 -7.74
N ASP A 70 8.94 -0.86 -6.62
CA ASP A 70 9.71 -1.68 -5.68
C ASP A 70 8.89 -1.86 -4.42
N SER A 71 8.13 -2.93 -4.35
CA SER A 71 7.26 -3.18 -3.22
C SER A 71 8.01 -3.68 -1.99
N ASN A 72 9.29 -4.00 -2.14
CA ASN A 72 10.11 -4.41 -0.99
C ASN A 72 10.66 -3.23 -0.21
N GLN A 73 10.57 -2.03 -0.74
CA GLN A 73 11.04 -0.87 0.01
C GLN A 73 10.11 -0.57 1.17
N THR A 74 10.64 0.09 2.18
CA THR A 74 9.87 0.48 3.34
C THR A 74 9.16 1.79 3.08
N LEU A 75 8.20 2.12 3.95
CA LEU A 75 7.53 3.41 3.86
C LEU A 75 8.53 4.55 4.00
N GLU A 76 9.49 4.40 4.90
CA GLU A 76 10.52 5.42 5.07
C GLU A 76 11.33 5.61 3.79
N GLN A 77 11.69 4.53 3.12
CA GLN A 77 12.44 4.63 1.88
C GLN A 77 11.63 5.29 0.78
N LEU A 78 10.34 5.06 0.77
CA LEU A 78 9.47 5.63 -0.25
C LEU A 78 9.20 7.11 -0.01
N MET A 79 8.94 7.50 1.23
CA MET A 79 8.45 8.82 1.56
C MET A 79 9.46 9.74 2.19
N GLY A 80 10.49 9.17 2.80
CA GLY A 80 11.41 9.95 3.62
C GLY A 80 10.98 9.93 5.08
N ARG A 81 11.91 10.34 5.95
CA ARG A 81 11.73 10.19 7.37
C ARG A 81 10.73 11.10 7.98
N ASP A 82 10.51 12.25 7.38
CA ASP A 82 9.73 13.29 8.04
C ASP A 82 8.24 13.17 7.78
N ARG A 83 7.83 12.31 6.88
CA ARG A 83 6.41 12.20 6.55
C ARG A 83 5.72 11.23 7.49
N ARG A 84 4.54 11.63 7.94
CA ARG A 84 3.74 10.81 8.86
C ARG A 84 2.43 10.39 8.27
N HIS A 85 2.18 10.77 7.03
CA HIS A 85 0.94 10.43 6.32
C HIS A 85 1.31 9.92 4.94
N ALA A 86 0.76 8.78 4.58
CA ALA A 86 0.96 8.19 3.26
C ALA A 86 -0.39 7.99 2.60
N ARG A 87 -0.51 8.44 1.37
CA ARG A 87 -1.70 8.24 0.60
C ARG A 87 -1.37 7.49 -0.64
N PHE A 88 -2.05 6.38 -0.82
CA PHE A 88 -1.87 5.54 -1.99
C PHE A 88 -3.19 5.39 -2.71
N ASN A 89 -3.11 5.07 -3.99
CA ASN A 89 -4.24 4.58 -4.75
C ASN A 89 -3.95 3.14 -5.13
N LEU A 90 -4.94 2.29 -4.97
CA LEU A 90 -4.83 0.91 -5.44
C LEU A 90 -5.42 0.87 -6.84
N ILE A 91 -4.61 0.47 -7.80
CA ILE A 91 -4.96 0.52 -9.22
C ILE A 91 -4.98 -0.89 -9.75
N GLU A 92 -6.02 -1.22 -10.50
CA GLU A 92 -6.09 -2.49 -11.19
C GLU A 92 -5.60 -2.33 -12.62
N GLN A 93 -4.66 -3.14 -13.00
CA GLN A 93 -4.19 -3.20 -14.37
C GLN A 93 -4.65 -4.51 -14.99
N ILE A 94 -5.36 -4.40 -16.10
CA ILE A 94 -5.86 -5.57 -16.80
C ILE A 94 -5.06 -5.71 -18.08
N THR A 95 -4.35 -6.82 -18.22
CA THR A 95 -3.59 -7.11 -19.41
C THR A 95 -4.36 -8.17 -20.18
N PRO A 96 -4.81 -7.86 -21.40
CA PRO A 96 -5.59 -8.83 -22.19
C PRO A 96 -4.76 -10.06 -22.47
N GLY A 97 -5.42 -11.20 -22.44
CA GLY A 97 -4.79 -12.46 -22.81
C GLY A 97 -4.70 -12.56 -24.31
N ASP A 98 -3.86 -13.48 -24.76
CA ASP A 98 -3.75 -13.72 -26.17
C ASP A 98 -4.98 -14.45 -26.67
N ALA A 99 -5.43 -14.07 -27.76
CA ALA A 99 -6.61 -14.69 -28.37
C ALA A 99 -6.23 -16.00 -29.04
#